data_5c110888f7eb90d51cb4e6579b55da2f
#
_entry.id   5c110888f7eb90d51cb4e6579b55da2f
#
_cell.length_a   1.000
_cell.length_b   1.000
_cell.length_c   1.000
_cell.angle_alpha   90.00
_cell.angle_beta   90.00
_cell.angle_gamma   90.00
#
_symmetry.space_group_name_H-M   'P 1'
#
loop_
_entity.id
_entity.type
_entity.pdbx_description
1 polymer ?
#
loop_
_entity_poly.entity_id
_entity_poly.type
_entity_poly.pdbx_seq_one_letter_code
_entity_poly.pdbx_strand_id
1 'polypeptide(L)'
;MKIRLGLVDDHKLVLSSLSEMLTHLDEFEVVVEAVNGKELQDKIGRLTTLPDIMLIDVYMPVMDGFATAAWLNEKHPDIKLVALTMNDSDNTIIGMIKAGCCAYLLKDTSPEDLKKALLEITIKGFCNSDLINLNFRRLLLAEKEITGLNLSDHDIEFLRHICSDLTYKQIAQMMNMSERNTESLRNTLFHKFNVQSRTGLAIEAIKKGFVKVDNL
;
A
#
# COMPACT_ATOMS: atom_id res chain seq x y z
N MET A 1 -17.49 15.86 -22.08
CA MET A 1 -16.09 16.10 -21.65
C MET A 1 -15.55 14.74 -21.28
N LYS A 2 -14.39 14.33 -21.80
CA LYS A 2 -13.79 13.04 -21.46
C LYS A 2 -13.12 13.10 -20.09
N ILE A 3 -13.13 11.99 -19.35
CA ILE A 3 -12.40 11.82 -18.09
C ILE A 3 -10.94 11.58 -18.45
N ARG A 4 -10.04 12.40 -17.94
CA ARG A 4 -8.60 12.32 -18.21
C ARG A 4 -7.94 11.35 -17.25
N LEU A 5 -7.22 10.39 -17.81
CA LEU A 5 -6.55 9.34 -17.06
C LEU A 5 -5.03 9.49 -17.16
N GLY A 6 -4.35 9.21 -16.06
CA GLY A 6 -2.93 8.97 -16.03
C GLY A 6 -2.66 7.52 -15.67
N LEU A 7 -1.63 6.91 -16.25
CA LEU A 7 -1.25 5.52 -16.05
C LEU A 7 0.22 5.44 -15.61
N VAL A 8 0.49 4.68 -14.55
CA VAL A 8 1.86 4.44 -14.06
C VAL A 8 2.05 2.95 -13.79
N ASP A 9 2.88 2.27 -14.60
CA ASP A 9 3.12 0.83 -14.52
C ASP A 9 4.46 0.49 -15.19
N ASP A 10 5.35 -0.24 -14.52
CA ASP A 10 6.66 -0.60 -15.07
C ASP A 10 6.58 -1.70 -16.15
N HIS A 11 5.47 -2.41 -16.22
CA HIS A 11 5.20 -3.39 -17.25
C HIS A 11 4.69 -2.72 -18.53
N LYS A 12 5.58 -2.38 -19.45
CA LYS A 12 5.27 -1.66 -20.69
C LYS A 12 4.12 -2.26 -21.49
N LEU A 13 4.02 -3.61 -21.54
CA LEU A 13 2.93 -4.28 -22.25
C LEU A 13 1.58 -4.01 -21.58
N VAL A 14 1.51 -4.06 -20.26
CA VAL A 14 0.30 -3.74 -19.49
C VAL A 14 -0.07 -2.28 -19.71
N LEU A 15 0.90 -1.38 -19.57
CA LEU A 15 0.70 0.06 -19.78
C LEU A 15 0.12 0.36 -21.15
N SER A 16 0.74 -0.17 -22.23
CA SER A 16 0.24 0.03 -23.61
C SER A 16 -1.16 -0.57 -23.84
N SER A 17 -1.39 -1.80 -23.35
CA SER A 17 -2.69 -2.46 -23.56
C SER A 17 -3.80 -1.76 -22.80
N LEU A 18 -3.53 -1.31 -21.58
CA LEU A 18 -4.48 -0.56 -20.77
C LEU A 18 -4.80 0.80 -21.38
N SER A 19 -3.77 1.50 -21.84
CA SER A 19 -3.91 2.79 -22.54
C SER A 19 -4.74 2.66 -23.80
N GLU A 20 -4.44 1.67 -24.65
CA GLU A 20 -5.19 1.39 -25.86
C GLU A 20 -6.66 1.06 -25.56
N MET A 21 -6.90 0.14 -24.62
CA MET A 21 -8.24 -0.24 -24.20
C MET A 21 -9.06 0.96 -23.71
N LEU A 22 -8.49 1.78 -22.82
CA LEU A 22 -9.17 2.95 -22.24
C LEU A 22 -9.42 4.04 -23.30
N THR A 23 -8.49 4.24 -24.23
CA THR A 23 -8.64 5.23 -25.31
C THR A 23 -9.74 4.85 -26.31
N HIS A 24 -10.02 3.54 -26.48
CA HIS A 24 -11.15 3.08 -27.31
C HIS A 24 -12.53 3.31 -26.68
N LEU A 25 -12.59 3.68 -25.40
CA LEU A 25 -13.82 4.05 -24.72
C LEU A 25 -14.07 5.57 -24.87
N ASP A 26 -15.24 5.94 -25.33
CA ASP A 26 -15.60 7.35 -25.63
C ASP A 26 -15.52 8.25 -24.38
N GLU A 27 -15.66 7.67 -23.19
CA GLU A 27 -15.70 8.39 -21.93
C GLU A 27 -14.33 8.83 -21.42
N PHE A 28 -13.24 8.20 -21.90
CA PHE A 28 -11.90 8.40 -21.34
C PHE A 28 -10.90 8.98 -22.33
N GLU A 29 -9.86 9.61 -21.80
CA GLU A 29 -8.69 10.09 -22.52
C GLU A 29 -7.44 9.87 -21.64
N VAL A 30 -6.44 9.13 -22.15
CA VAL A 30 -5.17 8.95 -21.47
C VAL A 30 -4.27 10.14 -21.79
N VAL A 31 -3.95 10.95 -20.79
CA VAL A 31 -3.16 12.20 -20.94
C VAL A 31 -1.73 12.06 -20.50
N VAL A 32 -1.40 11.04 -19.72
CA VAL A 32 -0.02 10.74 -19.29
C VAL A 32 0.17 9.26 -19.02
N GLU A 33 1.34 8.76 -19.42
CA GLU A 33 1.83 7.41 -19.13
C GLU A 33 3.26 7.51 -18.57
N ALA A 34 3.58 6.69 -17.57
CA ALA A 34 4.91 6.61 -16.99
C ALA A 34 5.23 5.18 -16.54
N VAL A 35 6.51 4.80 -16.57
CA VAL A 35 6.97 3.47 -16.13
C VAL A 35 7.37 3.42 -14.66
N ASN A 36 7.33 4.52 -13.95
CA ASN A 36 7.54 4.64 -12.50
C ASN A 36 7.17 6.05 -12.02
N GLY A 37 7.13 6.23 -10.70
CA GLY A 37 6.76 7.51 -10.10
C GLY A 37 7.72 8.65 -10.44
N LYS A 38 9.02 8.36 -10.65
CA LYS A 38 10.00 9.39 -11.00
C LYS A 38 9.78 9.95 -12.40
N GLU A 39 9.53 9.08 -13.36
CA GLU A 39 9.17 9.49 -14.71
C GLU A 39 7.85 10.28 -14.74
N LEU A 40 6.88 9.88 -13.91
CA LEU A 40 5.63 10.63 -13.75
C LEU A 40 5.91 12.05 -13.25
N GLN A 41 6.75 12.23 -12.24
CA GLN A 41 7.14 13.56 -11.72
C GLN A 41 7.69 14.46 -12.83
N ASP A 42 8.54 13.90 -13.70
CA ASP A 42 9.17 14.65 -14.79
C ASP A 42 8.15 15.01 -15.91
N LYS A 43 7.12 14.19 -16.10
CA LYS A 43 6.11 14.39 -17.14
C LYS A 43 4.96 15.29 -16.68
N ILE A 44 4.46 15.14 -15.47
CA ILE A 44 3.23 15.77 -14.99
C ILE A 44 3.35 17.31 -14.98
N GLY A 45 4.53 17.83 -14.67
CA GLY A 45 4.80 19.28 -14.69
C GLY A 45 4.79 19.93 -16.07
N ARG A 46 4.73 19.12 -17.15
CA ARG A 46 4.68 19.58 -18.53
C ARG A 46 3.29 19.48 -19.16
N LEU A 47 2.34 18.91 -18.43
CA LEU A 47 0.99 18.76 -18.90
C LEU A 47 0.27 20.12 -18.90
N THR A 48 -0.50 20.37 -19.95
CA THR A 48 -1.39 21.54 -20.02
C THR A 48 -2.64 21.32 -19.16
N THR A 49 -3.05 20.07 -18.98
CA THR A 49 -4.18 19.67 -18.14
C THR A 49 -3.83 18.42 -17.38
N LEU A 50 -4.07 18.44 -16.06
CA LEU A 50 -3.82 17.29 -15.19
C LEU A 50 -4.86 16.19 -15.40
N PRO A 51 -4.51 14.92 -15.14
CA PRO A 51 -5.48 13.83 -15.13
C PRO A 51 -6.50 14.01 -13.99
N ASP A 52 -7.72 13.55 -14.21
CA ASP A 52 -8.78 13.50 -13.20
C ASP A 52 -8.59 12.27 -12.29
N ILE A 53 -8.09 11.17 -12.88
CA ILE A 53 -7.80 9.91 -12.17
C ILE A 53 -6.40 9.44 -12.57
N MET A 54 -5.63 8.95 -11.59
CA MET A 54 -4.34 8.29 -11.80
C MET A 54 -4.45 6.82 -11.41
N LEU A 55 -4.20 5.91 -12.35
CA LEU A 55 -4.03 4.48 -12.11
C LEU A 55 -2.57 4.20 -11.82
N ILE A 56 -2.27 3.59 -10.68
CA ILE A 56 -0.90 3.44 -10.17
C ILE A 56 -0.65 1.97 -9.84
N ASP A 57 0.34 1.36 -10.50
CA ASP A 57 0.87 0.08 -10.03
C ASP A 57 1.62 0.26 -8.71
N VAL A 58 1.53 -0.77 -7.86
CA VAL A 58 2.13 -0.72 -6.51
C VAL A 58 3.63 -0.96 -6.56
N TYR A 59 4.06 -1.96 -7.30
CA TYR A 59 5.44 -2.42 -7.30
C TYR A 59 6.18 -1.97 -8.56
N MET A 60 6.91 -0.89 -8.46
CA MET A 60 7.70 -0.32 -9.56
C MET A 60 9.12 -0.01 -9.10
N PRO A 61 10.13 -0.11 -9.98
CA PRO A 61 11.50 0.30 -9.67
C PRO A 61 11.62 1.83 -9.55
N VAL A 62 12.70 2.29 -8.93
CA VAL A 62 13.08 3.71 -8.76
C VAL A 62 12.17 4.48 -7.79
N MET A 63 10.87 4.54 -8.06
CA MET A 63 9.84 5.14 -7.20
C MET A 63 8.59 4.29 -7.31
N ASP A 64 8.27 3.58 -6.24
CA ASP A 64 7.15 2.66 -6.15
C ASP A 64 5.78 3.37 -6.09
N GLY A 65 4.70 2.57 -6.10
CA GLY A 65 3.34 3.09 -6.07
C GLY A 65 3.00 3.81 -4.77
N PHE A 66 3.55 3.37 -3.62
CA PHE A 66 3.30 4.02 -2.33
C PHE A 66 3.87 5.44 -2.30
N ALA A 67 5.15 5.58 -2.68
CA ALA A 67 5.82 6.87 -2.75
C ALA A 67 5.18 7.78 -3.82
N THR A 68 4.76 7.19 -4.95
CA THR A 68 4.09 7.91 -6.04
C THR A 68 2.73 8.45 -5.59
N ALA A 69 1.91 7.62 -4.94
CA ALA A 69 0.61 8.01 -4.42
C ALA A 69 0.73 9.08 -3.33
N ALA A 70 1.65 8.91 -2.36
CA ALA A 70 1.87 9.88 -1.30
C ALA A 70 2.30 11.25 -1.87
N TRP A 71 3.21 11.26 -2.85
CA TRP A 71 3.65 12.47 -3.52
C TRP A 71 2.52 13.15 -4.30
N LEU A 72 1.71 12.39 -5.06
CA LEU A 72 0.55 12.93 -5.77
C LEU A 72 -0.48 13.52 -4.82
N ASN A 73 -0.79 12.81 -3.73
CA ASN A 73 -1.74 13.27 -2.72
C ASN A 73 -1.30 14.58 -2.06
N GLU A 74 0.01 14.79 -1.87
CA GLU A 74 0.56 16.03 -1.33
C GLU A 74 0.56 17.18 -2.34
N LYS A 75 0.98 16.91 -3.59
CA LYS A 75 1.22 17.96 -4.60
C LYS A 75 0.04 18.22 -5.52
N HIS A 76 -0.81 17.24 -5.71
CA HIS A 76 -1.94 17.26 -6.65
C HIS A 76 -3.21 16.63 -6.03
N PRO A 77 -3.73 17.17 -4.89
CA PRO A 77 -4.79 16.54 -4.11
C PRO A 77 -6.13 16.39 -4.86
N ASP A 78 -6.30 17.09 -5.97
CA ASP A 78 -7.51 17.00 -6.80
C ASP A 78 -7.55 15.75 -7.68
N ILE A 79 -6.40 15.12 -7.93
CA ILE A 79 -6.30 13.88 -8.71
C ILE A 79 -6.79 12.71 -7.86
N LYS A 80 -7.76 11.94 -8.37
CA LYS A 80 -8.22 10.70 -7.72
C LYS A 80 -7.21 9.59 -7.95
N LEU A 81 -6.66 9.02 -6.88
CA LEU A 81 -5.63 7.99 -6.96
C LEU A 81 -6.26 6.60 -6.84
N VAL A 82 -5.96 5.74 -7.80
CA VAL A 82 -6.46 4.36 -7.86
C VAL A 82 -5.26 3.41 -7.96
N ALA A 83 -5.12 2.52 -6.99
CA ALA A 83 -4.14 1.46 -7.07
C ALA A 83 -4.62 0.36 -8.02
N LEU A 84 -3.75 -0.06 -8.95
CA LEU A 84 -3.99 -1.16 -9.88
C LEU A 84 -2.85 -2.17 -9.76
N THR A 85 -3.09 -3.38 -9.25
CA THR A 85 -2.02 -4.31 -8.87
C THR A 85 -2.41 -5.78 -9.07
N MET A 86 -1.41 -6.65 -9.11
CA MET A 86 -1.59 -8.12 -9.12
C MET A 86 -1.75 -8.72 -7.71
N ASN A 87 -1.49 -7.94 -6.65
CA ASN A 87 -1.45 -8.44 -5.27
C ASN A 87 -2.59 -7.85 -4.45
N ASP A 88 -3.33 -8.72 -3.75
CA ASP A 88 -4.46 -8.40 -2.89
C ASP A 88 -4.13 -8.49 -1.39
N SER A 89 -2.83 -8.44 -1.01
CA SER A 89 -2.47 -8.51 0.41
C SER A 89 -3.01 -7.32 1.20
N ASP A 90 -3.54 -7.59 2.38
CA ASP A 90 -4.12 -6.57 3.26
C ASP A 90 -3.14 -5.42 3.55
N ASN A 91 -1.84 -5.74 3.73
CA ASN A 91 -0.80 -4.73 3.99
C ASN A 91 -0.60 -3.79 2.79
N THR A 92 -0.66 -4.32 1.55
CA THR A 92 -0.54 -3.52 0.33
C THR A 92 -1.73 -2.58 0.19
N ILE A 93 -2.94 -3.08 0.40
CA ILE A 93 -4.17 -2.28 0.34
C ILE A 93 -4.13 -1.16 1.38
N ILE A 94 -3.78 -1.48 2.64
CA ILE A 94 -3.65 -0.51 3.74
C ILE A 94 -2.62 0.57 3.38
N GLY A 95 -1.46 0.15 2.87
CA GLY A 95 -0.41 1.07 2.47
C GLY A 95 -0.86 2.07 1.40
N MET A 96 -1.55 1.60 0.36
CA MET A 96 -2.03 2.47 -0.72
C MET A 96 -3.14 3.43 -0.27
N ILE A 97 -4.05 3.00 0.62
CA ILE A 97 -5.06 3.89 1.17
C ILE A 97 -4.41 4.97 2.06
N LYS A 98 -3.43 4.60 2.91
CA LYS A 98 -2.66 5.57 3.71
C LYS A 98 -1.88 6.55 2.84
N ALA A 99 -1.44 6.12 1.65
CA ALA A 99 -0.79 6.98 0.67
C ALA A 99 -1.77 7.92 -0.07
N GLY A 100 -3.09 7.76 0.12
CA GLY A 100 -4.11 8.64 -0.45
C GLY A 100 -4.95 8.03 -1.58
N CYS A 101 -4.83 6.74 -1.86
CA CYS A 101 -5.68 6.09 -2.86
C CYS A 101 -7.14 6.00 -2.40
N CYS A 102 -8.05 6.40 -3.26
CA CYS A 102 -9.50 6.33 -3.04
C CYS A 102 -10.13 5.01 -3.55
N ALA A 103 -9.36 4.22 -4.28
CA ALA A 103 -9.78 2.91 -4.78
C ALA A 103 -8.57 1.97 -4.98
N TYR A 104 -8.87 0.67 -4.98
CA TYR A 104 -7.91 -0.40 -5.18
C TYR A 104 -8.53 -1.44 -6.11
N LEU A 105 -7.91 -1.71 -7.24
CA LEU A 105 -8.38 -2.64 -8.25
C LEU A 105 -7.30 -3.67 -8.56
N LEU A 106 -7.71 -4.87 -8.92
CA LEU A 106 -6.79 -5.91 -9.39
C LEU A 106 -6.57 -5.77 -10.90
N LYS A 107 -5.36 -6.08 -11.38
CA LYS A 107 -5.02 -6.06 -12.82
C LYS A 107 -5.76 -7.11 -13.65
N ASP A 108 -6.39 -8.11 -13.00
CA ASP A 108 -7.28 -9.09 -13.62
C ASP A 108 -8.75 -8.65 -13.66
N THR A 109 -9.05 -7.45 -13.19
CA THR A 109 -10.41 -6.85 -13.30
C THR A 109 -10.84 -6.77 -14.77
N SER A 110 -12.07 -7.18 -15.06
CA SER A 110 -12.58 -7.11 -16.42
C SER A 110 -12.63 -5.67 -16.95
N PRO A 111 -12.47 -5.45 -18.27
CA PRO A 111 -12.57 -4.10 -18.86
C PRO A 111 -13.88 -3.38 -18.51
N GLU A 112 -14.98 -4.12 -18.46
CA GLU A 112 -16.31 -3.59 -18.12
C GLU A 112 -16.39 -3.14 -16.67
N ASP A 113 -15.80 -3.90 -15.74
CA ASP A 113 -15.81 -3.57 -14.32
C ASP A 113 -14.81 -2.44 -14.01
N LEU A 114 -13.67 -2.40 -14.69
CA LEU A 114 -12.75 -1.25 -14.64
C LEU A 114 -13.45 0.03 -15.11
N LYS A 115 -14.14 -0.01 -16.25
CA LYS A 115 -14.92 1.13 -16.74
C LYS A 115 -15.95 1.60 -15.71
N LYS A 116 -16.75 0.68 -15.15
CA LYS A 116 -17.73 1.01 -14.10
C LYS A 116 -17.08 1.66 -12.90
N ALA A 117 -15.96 1.10 -12.41
CA ALA A 117 -15.23 1.62 -11.27
C ALA A 117 -14.74 3.05 -11.53
N LEU A 118 -14.14 3.33 -12.68
CA LEU A 118 -13.65 4.66 -13.04
C LEU A 118 -14.78 5.70 -13.14
N LEU A 119 -15.91 5.33 -13.73
CA LEU A 119 -17.10 6.19 -13.79
C LEU A 119 -17.66 6.47 -12.38
N GLU A 120 -17.72 5.47 -11.53
CA GLU A 120 -18.16 5.62 -10.14
C GLU A 120 -17.24 6.54 -9.33
N ILE A 121 -15.91 6.37 -9.47
CA ILE A 121 -14.90 7.22 -8.83
C ILE A 121 -15.07 8.69 -9.26
N THR A 122 -15.35 8.93 -10.54
CA THR A 122 -15.57 10.29 -11.06
C THR A 122 -16.76 10.96 -10.40
N ILE A 123 -17.86 10.22 -10.17
CA ILE A 123 -19.12 10.76 -9.63
C ILE A 123 -19.07 10.87 -8.10
N LYS A 124 -18.57 9.83 -7.41
CA LYS A 124 -18.65 9.70 -5.97
C LYS A 124 -17.34 10.04 -5.24
N GLY A 125 -16.22 10.11 -5.96
CA GLY A 125 -14.89 10.28 -5.41
C GLY A 125 -14.26 8.98 -4.86
N PHE A 126 -14.97 7.86 -4.90
CA PHE A 126 -14.51 6.52 -4.49
C PHE A 126 -15.30 5.45 -5.25
N CYS A 127 -14.77 4.25 -5.34
CA CYS A 127 -15.50 3.12 -5.92
C CYS A 127 -16.04 2.20 -4.81
N ASN A 128 -17.29 1.80 -4.97
CA ASN A 128 -18.04 0.97 -3.99
C ASN A 128 -18.14 -0.50 -4.47
N SER A 129 -17.15 -1.03 -5.17
CA SER A 129 -17.16 -2.44 -5.55
C SER A 129 -17.15 -3.34 -4.30
N ASP A 130 -17.80 -4.50 -4.38
CA ASP A 130 -17.86 -5.47 -3.26
C ASP A 130 -16.47 -5.90 -2.78
N LEU A 131 -15.47 -5.92 -3.68
CA LEU A 131 -14.05 -6.14 -3.35
C LEU A 131 -13.48 -5.01 -2.49
N ILE A 132 -13.85 -3.75 -2.73
CA ILE A 132 -13.40 -2.62 -1.92
C ILE A 132 -14.12 -2.61 -0.56
N ASN A 133 -15.41 -2.94 -0.51
CA ASN A 133 -16.16 -3.05 0.75
C ASN A 133 -15.64 -4.18 1.63
N LEU A 134 -15.27 -5.33 1.04
CA LEU A 134 -14.65 -6.43 1.78
C LEU A 134 -13.26 -6.02 2.29
N ASN A 135 -12.47 -5.37 1.44
CA ASN A 135 -11.14 -4.90 1.77
C ASN A 135 -11.18 -3.71 2.74
N PHE A 136 -12.12 -2.79 2.61
CA PHE A 136 -12.31 -1.69 3.57
C PHE A 136 -12.79 -2.18 4.95
N ARG A 137 -13.64 -3.22 5.00
CA ARG A 137 -13.98 -3.88 6.27
C ARG A 137 -12.78 -4.61 6.87
N ARG A 138 -11.98 -5.31 6.06
CA ARG A 138 -10.72 -5.93 6.50
C ARG A 138 -9.74 -4.87 7.00
N LEU A 139 -9.65 -3.72 6.32
CA LEU A 139 -8.87 -2.55 6.74
C LEU A 139 -9.26 -2.05 8.12
N LEU A 140 -10.54 -1.80 8.34
CA LEU A 140 -11.05 -1.34 9.64
C LEU A 140 -10.83 -2.37 10.74
N LEU A 141 -10.88 -3.67 10.41
CA LEU A 141 -10.58 -4.76 11.35
C LEU A 141 -9.07 -4.86 11.60
N ALA A 142 -8.24 -4.76 10.57
CA ALA A 142 -6.78 -4.76 10.71
C ALA A 142 -6.26 -3.52 11.44
N GLU A 143 -6.81 -2.32 11.19
CA GLU A 143 -6.49 -1.13 11.99
C GLU A 143 -6.92 -1.28 13.45
N LYS A 144 -8.07 -1.88 13.72
CA LYS A 144 -8.49 -2.20 15.09
C LYS A 144 -7.58 -3.23 15.74
N GLU A 145 -7.13 -4.24 15.02
CA GLU A 145 -6.16 -5.21 15.54
C GLU A 145 -4.78 -4.59 15.77
N ILE A 146 -4.29 -3.75 14.85
CA ILE A 146 -3.01 -3.05 14.96
C ILE A 146 -3.07 -1.99 16.07
N THR A 147 -4.13 -1.17 16.13
CA THR A 147 -4.33 -0.19 17.21
C THR A 147 -4.69 -0.86 18.54
N GLY A 148 -5.32 -2.04 18.52
CA GLY A 148 -5.62 -2.83 19.72
C GLY A 148 -4.38 -3.43 20.38
N LEU A 149 -3.25 -3.59 19.66
CA LEU A 149 -2.01 -4.11 20.23
C LEU A 149 -1.27 -3.09 21.12
N ASN A 150 -1.57 -1.77 20.98
CA ASN A 150 -0.95 -0.69 21.78
C ASN A 150 0.56 -0.92 22.00
N LEU A 151 1.32 -0.98 20.90
CA LEU A 151 2.77 -1.17 20.95
C LEU A 151 3.48 0.17 21.13
N SER A 152 4.41 0.22 22.08
CA SER A 152 5.34 1.33 22.23
C SER A 152 6.49 1.23 21.21
N ASP A 153 7.22 2.33 21.01
CA ASP A 153 8.45 2.32 20.18
C ASP A 153 9.46 1.28 20.68
N HIS A 154 9.52 1.08 21.98
CA HIS A 154 10.35 0.08 22.64
C HIS A 154 9.90 -1.36 22.33
N ASP A 155 8.57 -1.61 22.23
CA ASP A 155 8.03 -2.90 21.80
C ASP A 155 8.42 -3.17 20.33
N ILE A 156 8.34 -2.16 19.48
CA ILE A 156 8.70 -2.26 18.04
C ILE A 156 10.20 -2.52 17.88
N GLU A 157 11.04 -1.86 18.64
CA GLU A 157 12.48 -2.10 18.64
C GLU A 157 12.80 -3.53 19.04
N PHE A 158 12.16 -4.04 20.10
CA PHE A 158 12.30 -5.43 20.52
C PHE A 158 11.86 -6.41 19.42
N LEU A 159 10.75 -6.15 18.73
CA LEU A 159 10.28 -6.98 17.61
C LEU A 159 11.30 -7.04 16.47
N ARG A 160 11.98 -5.93 16.14
CA ARG A 160 13.08 -5.94 15.14
C ARG A 160 14.20 -6.89 15.55
N HIS A 161 14.62 -6.84 16.80
CA HIS A 161 15.64 -7.75 17.32
C HIS A 161 15.18 -9.20 17.39
N ILE A 162 13.89 -9.46 17.63
CA ILE A 162 13.30 -10.81 17.58
C ILE A 162 13.42 -11.44 16.19
N CYS A 163 13.34 -10.63 15.13
CA CYS A 163 13.47 -11.07 13.75
C CYS A 163 14.93 -11.31 13.28
N SER A 164 15.92 -11.01 14.12
CA SER A 164 17.34 -11.24 13.83
C SER A 164 17.86 -12.54 14.50
N ASP A 165 19.14 -12.88 14.30
CA ASP A 165 19.80 -14.04 14.89
C ASP A 165 20.28 -13.82 16.35
N LEU A 166 19.98 -12.67 16.94
CA LEU A 166 20.41 -12.31 18.29
C LEU A 166 19.76 -13.21 19.35
N THR A 167 20.51 -13.65 20.33
CA THR A 167 19.97 -14.30 21.52
C THR A 167 19.27 -13.29 22.42
N TYR A 168 18.33 -13.73 23.27
CA TYR A 168 17.66 -12.83 24.23
C TYR A 168 18.64 -12.07 25.14
N LYS A 169 19.78 -12.67 25.47
CA LYS A 169 20.84 -12.01 26.25
C LYS A 169 21.49 -10.87 25.45
N GLN A 170 21.75 -11.07 24.18
CA GLN A 170 22.28 -10.02 23.31
C GLN A 170 21.24 -8.90 23.08
N ILE A 171 19.97 -9.26 22.90
CA ILE A 171 18.88 -8.29 22.81
C ILE A 171 18.81 -7.44 24.08
N ALA A 172 18.88 -8.07 25.26
CA ALA A 172 18.90 -7.37 26.54
C ALA A 172 20.05 -6.35 26.61
N GLN A 173 21.25 -6.74 26.16
CA GLN A 173 22.41 -5.85 26.12
C GLN A 173 22.22 -4.67 25.14
N MET A 174 21.72 -4.92 23.94
CA MET A 174 21.50 -3.89 22.92
C MET A 174 20.45 -2.86 23.35
N MET A 175 19.40 -3.32 24.01
CA MET A 175 18.30 -2.46 24.49
C MET A 175 18.56 -1.89 25.91
N ASN A 176 19.76 -2.09 26.48
CA ASN A 176 20.10 -1.68 27.85
C ASN A 176 19.10 -2.20 28.93
N MET A 177 18.63 -3.43 28.76
CA MET A 177 17.65 -4.08 29.63
C MET A 177 18.31 -5.17 30.51
N SER A 178 17.72 -5.46 31.66
CA SER A 178 18.02 -6.69 32.38
C SER A 178 17.41 -7.90 31.68
N GLU A 179 18.03 -9.08 31.81
CA GLU A 179 17.49 -10.34 31.26
C GLU A 179 16.04 -10.59 31.75
N ARG A 180 15.74 -10.26 33.00
CA ARG A 180 14.39 -10.36 33.57
C ARG A 180 13.37 -9.46 32.86
N ASN A 181 13.76 -8.21 32.57
CA ASN A 181 12.89 -7.27 31.87
C ASN A 181 12.65 -7.70 30.42
N THR A 182 13.69 -8.22 29.76
CA THR A 182 13.62 -8.78 28.41
C THR A 182 12.67 -9.97 28.36
N GLU A 183 12.72 -10.85 29.37
CA GLU A 183 11.80 -11.99 29.48
C GLU A 183 10.35 -11.53 29.73
N SER A 184 10.15 -10.55 30.59
CA SER A 184 8.84 -9.95 30.84
C SER A 184 8.25 -9.32 29.58
N LEU A 185 9.05 -8.56 28.82
CA LEU A 185 8.64 -7.94 27.56
C LEU A 185 8.28 -8.99 26.52
N ARG A 186 9.12 -10.03 26.37
CA ARG A 186 8.82 -11.18 25.50
C ARG A 186 7.45 -11.79 25.82
N ASN A 187 7.21 -12.09 27.08
CA ASN A 187 5.95 -12.73 27.51
C ASN A 187 4.75 -11.82 27.26
N THR A 188 4.90 -10.52 27.49
CA THR A 188 3.86 -9.53 27.17
C THR A 188 3.55 -9.51 25.69
N LEU A 189 4.58 -9.53 24.83
CA LEU A 189 4.39 -9.53 23.37
C LEU A 189 3.84 -10.88 22.88
N PHE A 190 4.28 -12.00 23.45
CA PHE A 190 3.68 -13.30 23.15
C PHE A 190 2.17 -13.31 23.40
N HIS A 191 1.75 -12.71 24.51
CA HIS A 191 0.33 -12.61 24.85
C HIS A 191 -0.41 -11.64 23.92
N LYS A 192 0.18 -10.44 23.67
CA LYS A 192 -0.41 -9.45 22.74
C LYS A 192 -0.63 -10.02 21.33
N PHE A 193 0.33 -10.79 20.81
CA PHE A 193 0.29 -11.38 19.47
C PHE A 193 -0.39 -12.77 19.42
N ASN A 194 -0.82 -13.29 20.58
CA ASN A 194 -1.40 -14.64 20.72
C ASN A 194 -0.50 -15.73 20.12
N VAL A 195 0.78 -15.72 20.43
CA VAL A 195 1.80 -16.67 19.98
C VAL A 195 2.54 -17.29 21.15
N GLN A 196 3.18 -18.46 20.93
CA GLN A 196 3.88 -19.21 21.98
C GLN A 196 5.37 -19.39 21.69
N SER A 197 5.88 -18.85 20.59
CA SER A 197 7.27 -19.01 20.19
C SER A 197 7.86 -17.74 19.59
N ARG A 198 9.21 -17.62 19.65
CA ARG A 198 9.95 -16.54 18.99
C ARG A 198 9.65 -16.49 17.48
N THR A 199 9.66 -17.64 16.83
CA THR A 199 9.36 -17.75 15.39
C THR A 199 7.93 -17.27 15.10
N GLY A 200 6.95 -17.67 15.92
CA GLY A 200 5.58 -17.20 15.81
C GLY A 200 5.48 -15.69 15.96
N LEU A 201 6.17 -15.10 16.93
CA LEU A 201 6.19 -13.66 17.15
C LEU A 201 6.83 -12.93 15.97
N ALA A 202 7.95 -13.42 15.44
CA ALA A 202 8.62 -12.84 14.29
C ALA A 202 7.72 -12.86 13.03
N ILE A 203 7.08 -14.00 12.75
CA ILE A 203 6.15 -14.14 11.62
C ILE A 203 4.99 -13.15 11.74
N GLU A 204 4.35 -13.07 12.91
CA GLU A 204 3.22 -12.16 13.12
C GLU A 204 3.65 -10.68 13.08
N ALA A 205 4.83 -10.33 13.59
CA ALA A 205 5.37 -8.97 13.51
C ALA A 205 5.62 -8.54 12.06
N ILE A 206 6.14 -9.45 11.22
CA ILE A 206 6.35 -9.20 9.78
C ILE A 206 5.00 -9.11 9.05
N LYS A 207 4.09 -10.06 9.26
CA LYS A 207 2.75 -10.07 8.64
C LYS A 207 1.95 -8.81 8.93
N LYS A 208 2.01 -8.33 10.17
CA LYS A 208 1.32 -7.10 10.60
C LYS A 208 2.09 -5.81 10.27
N GLY A 209 3.24 -5.91 9.58
CA GLY A 209 4.00 -4.76 9.07
C GLY A 209 4.80 -3.98 10.12
N PHE A 210 4.96 -4.50 11.35
CA PHE A 210 5.80 -3.87 12.39
C PHE A 210 7.29 -3.98 12.08
N VAL A 211 7.69 -5.01 11.34
CA VAL A 211 9.07 -5.24 10.89
C VAL A 211 9.08 -5.50 9.39
N LYS A 212 9.90 -4.76 8.64
CA LYS A 212 10.11 -5.00 7.20
C LYS A 212 11.29 -5.94 7.01
N VAL A 213 11.17 -6.89 6.07
CA VAL A 213 12.21 -7.89 5.77
C VAL A 213 13.48 -7.22 5.22
N ASP A 214 13.35 -6.08 4.52
CA ASP A 214 14.46 -5.32 3.95
C ASP A 214 15.34 -4.62 5.01
N ASN A 215 14.97 -4.67 6.29
CA ASN A 215 15.67 -4.07 7.42
C ASN A 215 16.24 -5.12 8.42
N LEU A 216 16.38 -6.39 7.98
CA LEU A 216 16.91 -7.50 8.78
C LEU A 216 18.37 -7.82 8.46
#